data_372b62534ff9f158dbf4731acb8c6e4e
#
_entry.id   372b62534ff9f158dbf4731acb8c6e4e
#
_cell.length_a   1.000
_cell.length_b   1.000
_cell.length_c   1.000
_cell.angle_alpha   90.00
_cell.angle_beta   90.00
_cell.angle_gamma   90.00
#
_symmetry.space_group_name_H-M   'P 1'
#
loop_
_entity.id
_entity.type
_entity.pdbx_description
1 polymer ?
#
loop_
_entity_poly.entity_id
_entity_poly.type
_entity_poly.pdbx_seq_one_letter_code
_entity_poly.pdbx_strand_id
1 'polypeptide(L)'
;MQILLHLITRKLGYCIPMRYGFLVHTYETERLKVLGVWSMFRDEDLPFRPHPSDTRGLSVLEQMRHQCQSENAFFCRMLGIDVGAPPLPLDETRRGFVLQYGTDSLKRLDVLRSKTDDAWWEEEVAFFDVMRSRAWILVRRIAHTSHHRGQQMAMLRMLNREVFSVYGPTADTGKQIVYTPALSE
;
A
#
# COMPACT_ATOMS: atom_id res chain seq x y z
N MET A 1 0.62 27.63 -34.67
CA MET A 1 1.22 28.03 -33.39
C MET A 1 1.14 26.93 -32.33
N GLN A 2 0.05 26.16 -32.22
CA GLN A 2 -0.10 25.05 -31.27
C GLN A 2 0.81 23.82 -31.53
N ILE A 3 1.10 23.49 -32.79
CA ILE A 3 1.95 22.34 -33.16
C ILE A 3 3.43 22.57 -32.77
N LEU A 4 3.90 23.81 -32.83
CA LEU A 4 5.28 24.16 -32.48
C LEU A 4 5.53 24.08 -30.97
N LEU A 5 4.51 24.40 -30.15
CA LEU A 5 4.57 24.30 -28.68
C LEU A 5 4.67 22.82 -28.24
N HIS A 6 3.98 21.92 -28.95
CA HIS A 6 3.97 20.48 -28.63
C HIS A 6 5.33 19.78 -28.95
N LEU A 7 6.05 20.28 -29.95
CA LEU A 7 7.40 19.77 -30.32
C LEU A 7 8.49 20.31 -29.40
N ILE A 8 8.34 21.52 -28.85
CA ILE A 8 9.31 22.13 -27.93
C ILE A 8 9.21 21.50 -26.54
N THR A 9 8.00 21.16 -26.07
CA THR A 9 7.80 20.47 -24.77
C THR A 9 8.37 19.05 -24.75
N ARG A 10 8.36 18.32 -25.89
CA ARG A 10 8.99 16.99 -26.01
C ARG A 10 10.52 17.01 -25.96
N LYS A 11 11.18 18.11 -26.38
CA LYS A 11 12.65 18.22 -26.42
C LYS A 11 13.27 18.69 -25.10
N LEU A 12 12.50 19.30 -24.18
CA LEU A 12 13.03 19.87 -22.95
C LEU A 12 12.77 19.02 -21.70
N GLY A 13 12.14 17.83 -21.83
CA GLY A 13 11.92 16.94 -20.69
C GLY A 13 11.06 17.56 -19.56
N TYR A 14 10.34 18.66 -19.83
CA TYR A 14 9.35 19.21 -18.90
C TYR A 14 8.14 18.29 -18.89
N CYS A 15 8.20 17.27 -18.03
CA CYS A 15 7.01 16.58 -17.59
C CYS A 15 6.16 17.61 -16.84
N ILE A 16 5.01 18.00 -17.37
CA ILE A 16 4.04 18.78 -16.59
C ILE A 16 3.77 17.94 -15.32
N PRO A 17 4.12 18.41 -14.13
CA PRO A 17 3.94 17.61 -12.95
C PRO A 17 2.43 17.34 -12.81
N MET A 18 2.03 16.06 -12.85
CA MET A 18 0.66 15.67 -12.56
C MET A 18 0.30 16.16 -11.16
N ARG A 19 -0.76 16.95 -11.04
CA ARG A 19 -1.22 17.52 -9.75
C ARG A 19 -1.34 16.45 -8.66
N TYR A 20 -1.78 15.25 -9.00
CA TYR A 20 -1.96 14.13 -8.09
C TYR A 20 -0.83 13.07 -8.15
N GLY A 21 0.25 13.34 -8.90
CA GLY A 21 1.40 12.44 -9.03
C GLY A 21 2.04 12.08 -7.68
N PHE A 22 2.02 12.99 -6.72
CA PHE A 22 2.52 12.75 -5.37
C PHE A 22 1.72 11.66 -4.64
N LEU A 23 0.42 11.51 -4.89
CA LEU A 23 -0.40 10.44 -4.30
C LEU A 23 0.00 9.08 -4.87
N VAL A 24 0.26 9.01 -6.18
CA VAL A 24 0.73 7.78 -6.84
C VAL A 24 2.08 7.36 -6.26
N HIS A 25 3.01 8.31 -6.14
CA HIS A 25 4.32 8.06 -5.52
C HIS A 25 4.20 7.65 -4.05
N THR A 26 3.32 8.30 -3.29
CA THR A 26 3.07 7.93 -1.89
C THR A 26 2.52 6.51 -1.79
N TYR A 27 1.54 6.14 -2.64
CA TYR A 27 1.03 4.77 -2.67
C TYR A 27 2.13 3.75 -3.03
N GLU A 28 2.99 4.07 -3.99
CA GLU A 28 4.13 3.22 -4.36
C GLU A 28 5.06 2.95 -3.17
N THR A 29 5.44 3.99 -2.44
CA THR A 29 6.31 3.81 -1.26
C THR A 29 5.62 3.08 -0.13
N GLU A 30 4.34 3.37 0.14
CA GLU A 30 3.60 2.76 1.24
C GLU A 30 3.32 1.27 1.01
N ARG A 31 3.05 0.84 -0.25
CA ARG A 31 2.90 -0.59 -0.57
C ARG A 31 4.18 -1.38 -0.30
N LEU A 32 5.35 -0.81 -0.63
CA LEU A 32 6.64 -1.44 -0.36
C LEU A 32 6.92 -1.57 1.14
N LYS A 33 6.52 -0.56 1.93
CA LYS A 33 6.63 -0.62 3.39
C LYS A 33 5.76 -1.71 4.01
N VAL A 34 4.57 -1.98 3.45
CA VAL A 34 3.73 -3.12 3.87
C VAL A 34 4.46 -4.44 3.63
N LEU A 35 4.99 -4.64 2.43
CA LEU A 35 5.76 -5.84 2.10
C LEU A 35 6.97 -6.00 3.02
N GLY A 36 7.69 -4.90 3.31
CA GLY A 36 8.80 -4.88 4.25
C GLY A 36 8.41 -5.34 5.64
N VAL A 37 7.29 -4.84 6.19
CA VAL A 37 6.81 -5.26 7.52
C VAL A 37 6.36 -6.72 7.50
N TRP A 38 5.62 -7.16 6.48
CA TRP A 38 5.16 -8.55 6.40
C TRP A 38 6.31 -9.55 6.27
N SER A 39 7.40 -9.17 5.60
CA SER A 39 8.57 -10.04 5.49
C SER A 39 9.36 -10.23 6.78
N MET A 40 9.18 -9.36 7.79
CA MET A 40 9.79 -9.52 9.11
C MET A 40 9.09 -10.58 9.98
N PHE A 41 7.82 -10.91 9.69
CA PHE A 41 7.14 -12.03 10.37
C PHE A 41 7.65 -13.37 9.86
N ARG A 42 7.39 -14.42 10.64
CA ARG A 42 7.55 -15.83 10.25
C ARG A 42 6.17 -16.46 10.14
N ASP A 43 6.07 -17.63 9.50
CA ASP A 43 4.78 -18.32 9.41
C ASP A 43 4.23 -18.71 10.79
N GLU A 44 5.12 -19.03 11.74
CA GLU A 44 4.76 -19.31 13.15
C GLU A 44 4.14 -18.12 13.88
N ASP A 45 4.36 -16.89 13.40
CA ASP A 45 3.83 -15.66 14.00
C ASP A 45 2.39 -15.34 13.55
N LEU A 46 1.91 -15.96 12.48
CA LEU A 46 0.62 -15.64 11.89
C LEU A 46 -0.57 -15.75 12.87
N PRO A 47 -0.64 -16.75 13.77
CA PRO A 47 -1.70 -16.85 14.76
C PRO A 47 -1.56 -15.88 15.94
N PHE A 48 -0.44 -15.16 16.07
CA PHE A 48 -0.20 -14.29 17.22
C PHE A 48 -1.23 -13.18 17.33
N ARG A 49 -1.76 -12.96 18.55
CA ARG A 49 -2.64 -11.86 18.96
C ARG A 49 -1.99 -11.10 20.11
N PRO A 50 -2.15 -9.75 20.16
CA PRO A 50 -1.66 -8.96 21.28
C PRO A 50 -2.21 -9.41 22.64
N HIS A 51 -3.45 -9.88 22.67
CA HIS A 51 -4.09 -10.43 23.86
C HIS A 51 -4.78 -11.77 23.50
N PRO A 52 -4.25 -12.91 23.95
CA PRO A 52 -4.72 -14.23 23.49
C PRO A 52 -6.20 -14.52 23.76
N SER A 53 -6.75 -14.00 24.85
CA SER A 53 -8.16 -14.22 25.24
C SER A 53 -9.13 -13.14 24.72
N ASP A 54 -8.61 -12.09 24.04
CA ASP A 54 -9.44 -11.01 23.49
C ASP A 54 -9.49 -11.06 21.95
N THR A 55 -10.57 -11.61 21.42
CA THR A 55 -10.77 -11.77 19.98
C THR A 55 -11.06 -10.45 19.24
N ARG A 56 -11.25 -9.33 19.94
CA ARG A 56 -11.43 -8.01 19.31
C ARG A 56 -10.15 -7.50 18.68
N GLY A 57 -8.98 -7.90 19.21
CA GLY A 57 -7.69 -7.64 18.58
C GLY A 57 -7.40 -8.65 17.46
N LEU A 58 -7.15 -8.20 16.24
CA LEU A 58 -6.83 -9.09 15.13
C LEU A 58 -5.46 -9.73 15.29
N SER A 59 -5.33 -11.02 14.91
CA SER A 59 -4.05 -11.69 14.77
C SER A 59 -3.26 -11.12 13.57
N VAL A 60 -1.97 -11.49 13.46
CA VAL A 60 -1.15 -11.12 12.30
C VAL A 60 -1.80 -11.59 11.00
N LEU A 61 -2.25 -12.85 10.94
CA LEU A 61 -2.96 -13.42 9.78
C LEU A 61 -4.22 -12.64 9.42
N GLU A 62 -5.05 -12.36 10.43
CA GLU A 62 -6.30 -11.63 10.20
C GLU A 62 -6.06 -10.19 9.74
N GLN A 63 -5.00 -9.55 10.22
CA GLN A 63 -4.61 -8.23 9.71
C GLN A 63 -4.13 -8.29 8.26
N MET A 64 -3.37 -9.31 7.84
CA MET A 64 -2.95 -9.49 6.45
C MET A 64 -4.18 -9.72 5.55
N ARG A 65 -5.10 -10.61 5.96
CA ARG A 65 -6.38 -10.83 5.25
C ARG A 65 -7.17 -9.53 5.12
N HIS A 66 -7.35 -8.82 6.23
CA HIS A 66 -8.09 -7.56 6.24
C HIS A 66 -7.46 -6.51 5.33
N GLN A 67 -6.13 -6.37 5.31
CA GLN A 67 -5.46 -5.41 4.45
C GLN A 67 -5.61 -5.76 2.96
N CYS A 68 -5.48 -7.04 2.58
CA CYS A 68 -5.70 -7.49 1.20
C CYS A 68 -7.15 -7.24 0.76
N GLN A 69 -8.13 -7.65 1.57
CA GLN A 69 -9.56 -7.53 1.26
C GLN A 69 -10.00 -6.05 1.20
N SER A 70 -9.56 -5.24 2.17
CA SER A 70 -9.93 -3.83 2.20
C SER A 70 -9.28 -3.05 1.06
N GLU A 71 -8.02 -3.34 0.70
CA GLU A 71 -7.40 -2.73 -0.47
C GLU A 71 -8.16 -3.08 -1.75
N ASN A 72 -8.49 -4.35 -1.92
CA ASN A 72 -9.31 -4.76 -3.06
C ASN A 72 -10.65 -4.02 -3.11
N ALA A 73 -11.34 -3.90 -1.98
CA ALA A 73 -12.62 -3.18 -1.90
C ALA A 73 -12.47 -1.69 -2.26
N PHE A 74 -11.46 -1.01 -1.75
CA PHE A 74 -11.18 0.39 -2.09
C PHE A 74 -10.93 0.57 -3.58
N PHE A 75 -10.06 -0.27 -4.15
CA PHE A 75 -9.68 -0.14 -5.56
C PHE A 75 -10.82 -0.53 -6.49
N CYS A 76 -11.47 -1.68 -6.30
CA CYS A 76 -12.54 -2.12 -7.19
C CYS A 76 -13.80 -1.26 -7.07
N ARG A 77 -14.27 -1.02 -5.83
CA ARG A 77 -15.59 -0.40 -5.62
C ARG A 77 -15.57 1.12 -5.68
N MET A 78 -14.48 1.75 -5.21
CA MET A 78 -14.42 3.20 -5.04
C MET A 78 -13.55 3.87 -6.10
N LEU A 79 -12.42 3.25 -6.48
CA LEU A 79 -11.54 3.81 -7.51
C LEU A 79 -11.85 3.28 -8.92
N GLY A 80 -12.68 2.24 -9.05
CA GLY A 80 -13.00 1.62 -10.33
C GLY A 80 -11.81 0.89 -10.96
N ILE A 81 -10.87 0.41 -10.14
CA ILE A 81 -9.67 -0.30 -10.56
C ILE A 81 -9.75 -1.76 -10.11
N ASP A 82 -10.10 -2.64 -11.03
CA ASP A 82 -10.12 -4.09 -10.82
C ASP A 82 -8.88 -4.73 -11.47
N VAL A 83 -8.15 -5.53 -10.73
CA VAL A 83 -6.95 -6.25 -11.20
C VAL A 83 -7.24 -7.72 -11.52
N GLY A 84 -8.50 -8.15 -11.43
CA GLY A 84 -8.99 -9.46 -11.87
C GLY A 84 -8.50 -10.65 -11.05
N ALA A 85 -7.99 -10.45 -9.84
CA ALA A 85 -7.48 -11.50 -8.98
C ALA A 85 -8.31 -11.61 -7.68
N PRO A 86 -8.44 -12.82 -7.11
CA PRO A 86 -9.00 -12.94 -5.75
C PRO A 86 -8.09 -12.17 -4.77
N PRO A 87 -8.67 -11.48 -3.75
CA PRO A 87 -7.88 -10.64 -2.86
C PRO A 87 -6.97 -11.40 -1.90
N LEU A 88 -7.18 -12.70 -1.72
CA LEU A 88 -6.42 -13.54 -0.81
C LEU A 88 -5.60 -14.60 -1.57
N PRO A 89 -4.41 -14.95 -1.08
CA PRO A 89 -3.63 -16.04 -1.66
C PRO A 89 -4.32 -17.40 -1.42
N LEU A 90 -4.02 -18.39 -2.27
CA LEU A 90 -4.48 -19.76 -2.06
C LEU A 90 -3.86 -20.36 -0.79
N ASP A 91 -2.56 -20.12 -0.60
CA ASP A 91 -1.84 -20.53 0.60
C ASP A 91 -1.71 -19.33 1.53
N GLU A 92 -2.38 -19.36 2.66
CA GLU A 92 -2.34 -18.29 3.65
C GLU A 92 -1.08 -18.34 4.52
N THR A 93 0.06 -18.49 3.87
CA THR A 93 1.39 -18.34 4.45
C THR A 93 1.86 -16.89 4.35
N ARG A 94 2.85 -16.50 5.15
CA ARG A 94 3.48 -15.18 5.03
C ARG A 94 3.95 -14.93 3.59
N ARG A 95 4.61 -15.91 2.98
CA ARG A 95 5.06 -15.81 1.59
C ARG A 95 3.90 -15.62 0.61
N GLY A 96 2.82 -16.37 0.79
CA GLY A 96 1.61 -16.26 -0.03
C GLY A 96 1.05 -14.82 0.00
N PHE A 97 0.90 -14.24 1.20
CA PHE A 97 0.44 -12.86 1.35
C PHE A 97 1.38 -11.83 0.73
N VAL A 98 2.70 -11.97 0.93
CA VAL A 98 3.71 -11.06 0.35
C VAL A 98 3.65 -11.08 -1.18
N LEU A 99 3.59 -12.27 -1.79
CA LEU A 99 3.51 -12.41 -3.25
C LEU A 99 2.19 -11.89 -3.81
N GLN A 100 1.04 -12.26 -3.21
CA GLN A 100 -0.28 -11.82 -3.66
C GLN A 100 -0.42 -10.30 -3.57
N TYR A 101 -0.17 -9.74 -2.39
CA TYR A 101 -0.26 -8.30 -2.19
C TYR A 101 0.74 -7.54 -3.07
N GLY A 102 1.97 -8.05 -3.18
CA GLY A 102 3.01 -7.44 -4.01
C GLY A 102 2.58 -7.33 -5.47
N THR A 103 2.06 -8.42 -6.03
CA THR A 103 1.58 -8.50 -7.40
C THR A 103 0.38 -7.60 -7.64
N ASP A 104 -0.66 -7.70 -6.80
CA ASP A 104 -1.90 -6.95 -7.01
C ASP A 104 -1.71 -5.45 -6.80
N SER A 105 -0.94 -5.06 -5.77
CA SER A 105 -0.65 -3.65 -5.52
C SER A 105 0.22 -3.03 -6.62
N LEU A 106 1.09 -3.81 -7.28
CA LEU A 106 1.85 -3.34 -8.44
C LEU A 106 0.92 -3.09 -9.64
N LYS A 107 0.03 -4.02 -9.96
CA LYS A 107 -0.97 -3.83 -11.02
C LYS A 107 -1.84 -2.59 -10.76
N ARG A 108 -2.27 -2.37 -9.51
CA ARG A 108 -3.03 -1.17 -9.12
C ARG A 108 -2.22 0.11 -9.30
N LEU A 109 -0.95 0.08 -8.92
CA LEU A 109 -0.02 1.19 -9.11
C LEU A 109 0.13 1.54 -10.60
N ASP A 110 0.26 0.55 -11.47
CA ASP A 110 0.41 0.78 -12.92
C ASP A 110 -0.86 1.43 -13.52
N VAL A 111 -2.04 1.02 -13.06
CA VAL A 111 -3.29 1.69 -13.45
C VAL A 111 -3.35 3.12 -12.90
N LEU A 112 -2.94 3.37 -11.64
CA LEU A 112 -2.89 4.72 -11.07
C LEU A 112 -1.95 5.64 -11.85
N ARG A 113 -0.79 5.12 -12.29
CA ARG A 113 0.18 5.87 -13.13
C ARG A 113 -0.41 6.30 -14.48
N SER A 114 -1.39 5.57 -15.00
CA SER A 114 -2.08 5.94 -16.23
C SER A 114 -3.15 7.03 -16.06
N LYS A 115 -3.52 7.38 -14.80
CA LYS A 115 -4.53 8.38 -14.50
C LYS A 115 -3.93 9.79 -14.49
N THR A 116 -3.73 10.34 -15.68
CA THR A 116 -3.07 11.64 -15.88
C THR A 116 -4.04 12.83 -15.91
N ASP A 117 -5.35 12.58 -15.97
CA ASP A 117 -6.39 13.61 -15.99
C ASP A 117 -6.79 13.97 -14.55
N ASP A 118 -6.68 15.24 -14.20
CA ASP A 118 -7.08 15.77 -12.90
C ASP A 118 -8.58 15.55 -12.64
N ALA A 119 -9.43 15.59 -13.66
CA ALA A 119 -10.86 15.37 -13.52
C ALA A 119 -11.19 13.98 -12.98
N TRP A 120 -10.41 12.95 -13.35
CA TRP A 120 -10.58 11.61 -12.77
C TRP A 120 -10.32 11.60 -11.26
N TRP A 121 -9.31 12.35 -10.79
CA TRP A 121 -8.95 12.42 -9.38
C TRP A 121 -9.95 13.23 -8.57
N GLU A 122 -10.54 14.26 -9.16
CA GLU A 122 -11.49 15.17 -8.53
C GLU A 122 -12.93 14.64 -8.55
N GLU A 123 -13.23 13.68 -9.44
CA GLU A 123 -14.55 13.06 -9.52
C GLU A 123 -14.95 12.45 -8.16
N GLU A 124 -16.15 12.83 -7.70
CA GLU A 124 -16.73 12.31 -6.48
C GLU A 124 -17.40 10.95 -6.73
N VAL A 125 -17.08 9.98 -5.89
CA VAL A 125 -17.66 8.64 -5.92
C VAL A 125 -18.16 8.27 -4.53
N ALA A 126 -19.02 7.26 -4.44
CA ALA A 126 -19.59 6.82 -3.17
C ALA A 126 -18.49 6.24 -2.26
N PHE A 127 -18.40 6.77 -1.05
CA PHE A 127 -17.63 6.26 0.05
C PHE A 127 -18.57 6.00 1.21
N PHE A 128 -19.09 4.76 1.30
CA PHE A 128 -20.17 4.39 2.20
C PHE A 128 -21.41 5.28 1.97
N ASP A 129 -21.80 6.09 2.95
CA ASP A 129 -22.95 6.98 2.96
C ASP A 129 -22.65 8.43 2.52
N VAL A 130 -21.42 8.71 2.09
CA VAL A 130 -20.98 10.04 1.67
C VAL A 130 -20.27 10.01 0.32
N MET A 131 -20.24 11.16 -0.37
CA MET A 131 -19.46 11.32 -1.60
C MET A 131 -18.08 11.87 -1.27
N ARG A 132 -17.03 11.36 -1.93
CA ARG A 132 -15.65 11.81 -1.79
C ARG A 132 -14.91 11.71 -3.12
N SER A 133 -13.97 12.62 -3.35
CA SER A 133 -13.10 12.53 -4.53
C SER A 133 -12.22 11.28 -4.49
N ARG A 134 -11.87 10.73 -5.66
CA ARG A 134 -10.93 9.60 -5.74
C ARG A 134 -9.57 9.93 -5.10
N ALA A 135 -9.11 11.16 -5.21
CA ALA A 135 -7.89 11.61 -4.52
C ALA A 135 -8.00 11.45 -2.99
N TRP A 136 -9.12 11.88 -2.40
CA TRP A 136 -9.37 11.71 -0.96
C TRP A 136 -9.44 10.23 -0.57
N ILE A 137 -10.09 9.40 -1.40
CA ILE A 137 -10.20 7.96 -1.17
C ILE A 137 -8.83 7.30 -1.15
N LEU A 138 -7.92 7.67 -2.07
CA LEU A 138 -6.56 7.14 -2.06
C LEU A 138 -5.78 7.57 -0.82
N VAL A 139 -5.90 8.83 -0.38
CA VAL A 139 -5.33 9.29 0.90
C VAL A 139 -5.86 8.46 2.07
N ARG A 140 -7.18 8.25 2.12
CA ARG A 140 -7.81 7.43 3.16
C ARG A 140 -7.31 5.98 3.14
N ARG A 141 -7.12 5.41 1.95
CA ARG A 141 -6.54 4.06 1.80
C ARG A 141 -5.11 4.00 2.32
N ILE A 142 -4.27 4.96 1.96
CA ILE A 142 -2.88 5.07 2.44
C ILE A 142 -2.84 5.17 3.97
N ALA A 143 -3.66 6.03 4.56
CA ALA A 143 -3.75 6.19 6.01
C ALA A 143 -4.20 4.91 6.71
N HIS A 144 -5.18 4.19 6.15
CA HIS A 144 -5.64 2.89 6.68
C HIS A 144 -4.54 1.82 6.63
N THR A 145 -3.77 1.79 5.56
CA THR A 145 -2.61 0.89 5.44
C THR A 145 -1.55 1.21 6.49
N SER A 146 -1.25 2.50 6.68
CA SER A 146 -0.27 2.95 7.67
C SER A 146 -0.71 2.64 9.11
N HIS A 147 -2.02 2.74 9.41
CA HIS A 147 -2.59 2.36 10.70
C HIS A 147 -2.32 0.88 11.03
N HIS A 148 -2.66 -0.04 10.13
CA HIS A 148 -2.40 -1.47 10.34
C HIS A 148 -0.91 -1.80 10.39
N ARG A 149 -0.10 -1.16 9.58
CA ARG A 149 1.36 -1.33 9.62
C ARG A 149 1.93 -0.94 10.98
N GLY A 150 1.46 0.15 11.58
CA GLY A 150 1.87 0.53 12.93
C GLY A 150 1.53 -0.53 13.98
N GLN A 151 0.33 -1.12 13.90
CA GLN A 151 -0.08 -2.24 14.76
C GLN A 151 0.83 -3.46 14.57
N GLN A 152 1.12 -3.83 13.33
CA GLN A 152 1.98 -4.97 13.01
C GLN A 152 3.43 -4.76 13.49
N MET A 153 3.96 -3.54 13.41
CA MET A 153 5.29 -3.24 13.98
C MET A 153 5.31 -3.40 15.50
N ALA A 154 4.24 -3.02 16.20
CA ALA A 154 4.11 -3.29 17.63
C ALA A 154 4.06 -4.81 17.92
N MET A 155 3.32 -5.58 17.11
CA MET A 155 3.26 -7.05 17.25
C MET A 155 4.64 -7.71 17.02
N LEU A 156 5.43 -7.23 16.05
CA LEU A 156 6.81 -7.70 15.86
C LEU A 156 7.65 -7.48 17.12
N ARG A 157 7.52 -6.34 17.78
CA ARG A 157 8.19 -6.08 19.07
C ARG A 157 7.74 -7.03 20.17
N MET A 158 6.44 -7.28 20.28
CA MET A 158 5.87 -8.23 21.25
C MET A 158 6.37 -9.66 21.01
N LEU A 159 6.65 -10.03 19.77
CA LEU A 159 7.22 -11.30 19.36
C LEU A 159 8.75 -11.35 19.46
N ASN A 160 9.37 -10.28 19.93
CA ASN A 160 10.84 -10.16 20.00
C ASN A 160 11.51 -10.37 18.61
N ARG A 161 10.89 -9.88 17.55
CA ARG A 161 11.46 -9.86 16.20
C ARG A 161 12.25 -8.57 15.99
N GLU A 162 13.30 -8.65 15.18
CA GLU A 162 13.99 -7.44 14.70
C GLU A 162 13.07 -6.62 13.82
N VAL A 163 13.07 -5.29 14.02
CA VAL A 163 12.25 -4.35 13.26
C VAL A 163 13.15 -3.47 12.42
N PHE A 164 13.26 -3.77 11.13
CA PHE A 164 13.98 -2.93 10.20
C PHE A 164 13.26 -1.60 9.94
N SER A 165 14.04 -0.60 9.56
CA SER A 165 13.51 0.72 9.26
C SER A 165 12.62 0.70 8.02
N VAL A 166 11.33 0.99 8.20
CA VAL A 166 10.38 1.24 7.10
C VAL A 166 9.91 2.68 7.07
N TYR A 167 10.24 3.48 8.10
CA TYR A 167 9.79 4.87 8.22
C TYR A 167 10.85 5.81 8.80
N GLY A 168 11.87 5.28 9.41
CA GLY A 168 12.95 6.00 10.06
C GLY A 168 13.79 5.05 10.91
N PRO A 169 14.83 5.51 11.59
CA PRO A 169 15.68 4.68 12.43
C PRO A 169 14.86 3.90 13.45
N THR A 170 15.26 2.64 13.69
CA THR A 170 14.70 1.80 14.76
C THR A 170 15.79 1.49 15.78
N ALA A 171 15.40 0.93 16.94
CA ALA A 171 16.37 0.49 17.94
C ALA A 171 17.31 -0.61 17.40
N ASP A 172 16.84 -1.41 16.43
CA ASP A 172 17.63 -2.51 15.85
C ASP A 172 18.56 -2.05 14.75
N THR A 173 18.20 -0.99 14.00
CA THR A 173 18.99 -0.47 12.88
C THR A 173 19.83 0.76 13.23
N GLY A 174 19.68 1.27 14.47
CA GLY A 174 20.37 2.50 14.89
C GLY A 174 20.02 3.69 13.99
N LYS A 175 21.04 4.48 13.61
CA LYS A 175 20.87 5.65 12.74
C LYS A 175 20.80 5.30 11.24
N GLN A 176 21.00 4.05 10.85
CA GLN A 176 20.95 3.65 9.44
C GLN A 176 19.51 3.58 8.96
N ILE A 177 19.19 4.39 7.95
CA ILE A 177 17.94 4.26 7.20
C ILE A 177 18.19 3.23 6.11
N VAL A 178 17.81 1.99 6.36
CA VAL A 178 17.90 0.93 5.35
C VAL A 178 16.60 0.91 4.57
N TYR A 179 16.54 1.65 3.47
CA TYR A 179 15.54 1.41 2.43
C TYR A 179 16.01 0.19 1.64
N THR A 180 15.70 -0.99 2.11
CA THR A 180 15.88 -2.17 1.28
C THR A 180 14.57 -2.38 0.52
N PRO A 181 14.56 -2.22 -0.81
CA PRO A 181 13.47 -2.79 -1.60
C PRO A 181 13.60 -4.29 -1.46
N ALA A 182 12.71 -4.89 -0.69
CA ALA A 182 12.69 -6.34 -0.42
C ALA A 182 12.36 -7.20 -1.66
N LEU A 183 12.50 -6.68 -2.86
CA LEU A 183 12.10 -7.31 -4.12
C LEU A 183 13.14 -7.14 -5.24
N SER A 184 14.41 -6.90 -4.94
CA SER A 184 15.47 -6.82 -5.96
C SER A 184 16.28 -8.11 -6.12
N GLU A 185 15.72 -9.29 -5.78
CA GLU A 185 16.27 -10.58 -6.21
C GLU A 185 15.17 -11.55 -6.59
#